data_63eba529e2b96bfedff53f6121168256
#
_entry.id   63eba529e2b96bfedff53f6121168256
#
_cell.length_a   1.000
_cell.length_b   1.000
_cell.length_c   1.000
_cell.angle_alpha   90.00
_cell.angle_beta   90.00
_cell.angle_gamma   90.00
#
_symmetry.space_group_name_H-M   'P 1'
#
loop_
_entity.id
_entity.type
_entity.pdbx_description
1 polymer ?
#
loop_
_entity_poly.entity_id
_entity_poly.type
_entity_poly.pdbx_seq_one_letter_code
_entity_poly.pdbx_strand_id
1 'polypeptide(L)'
;EVSWDLTDASGAIIASGVEGTYSATLNVDADCYDMNMQDVYGDGWDFGSYTITDDVDGTVYATGTCAGFAQTDNFCPTTPVSCTDNAVVYTAGSYPGENSWTITDCDGTVLFSGDGATGYDGCDVLPAVYSLNLVDSYGDNWNGGSLSIDGVSYTLDGVNDDGSSASFQIGVCPVLGC
;
A
#
# COMPACT_ATOMS: atom_id res chain seq x y z
N GLU A 1 -29.40 -18.82 -16.05
CA GLU A 1 -29.59 -17.57 -15.27
C GLU A 1 -28.40 -17.41 -14.34
N VAL A 2 -27.65 -16.35 -14.49
CA VAL A 2 -26.45 -16.04 -13.70
C VAL A 2 -26.73 -14.91 -12.73
N SER A 3 -26.02 -14.89 -11.60
CA SER A 3 -26.08 -13.81 -10.63
C SER A 3 -24.72 -13.67 -9.91
N TRP A 4 -24.53 -12.53 -9.29
CA TRP A 4 -23.34 -12.24 -8.51
C TRP A 4 -23.65 -11.25 -7.39
N ASP A 5 -22.85 -11.31 -6.36
CA ASP A 5 -22.74 -10.26 -5.35
C ASP A 5 -21.27 -10.03 -4.96
N LEU A 6 -20.99 -8.83 -4.54
CA LEU A 6 -19.73 -8.41 -3.99
C LEU A 6 -19.91 -8.12 -2.51
N THR A 7 -19.17 -8.80 -1.66
CA THR A 7 -19.25 -8.64 -0.21
C THR A 7 -17.95 -8.10 0.38
N ASP A 8 -18.07 -7.32 1.45
CA ASP A 8 -16.95 -6.88 2.27
C ASP A 8 -16.50 -7.97 3.27
N ALA A 9 -15.43 -7.71 4.03
CA ALA A 9 -14.89 -8.63 5.03
C ALA A 9 -15.88 -8.98 6.16
N SER A 10 -16.94 -8.20 6.36
CA SER A 10 -18.02 -8.50 7.31
C SER A 10 -19.10 -9.43 6.72
N GLY A 11 -19.05 -9.68 5.40
CA GLY A 11 -20.07 -10.39 4.64
C GLY A 11 -21.25 -9.50 4.22
N ALA A 12 -21.15 -8.17 4.35
CA ALA A 12 -22.19 -7.28 3.88
C ALA A 12 -22.09 -7.11 2.35
N ILE A 13 -23.23 -7.22 1.66
CA ILE A 13 -23.30 -7.02 0.21
C ILE A 13 -23.16 -5.54 -0.10
N ILE A 14 -22.13 -5.17 -0.88
CA ILE A 14 -21.88 -3.80 -1.33
C ILE A 14 -22.33 -3.56 -2.76
N ALA A 15 -22.40 -4.61 -3.57
CA ALA A 15 -22.97 -4.58 -4.92
C ALA A 15 -23.52 -5.95 -5.29
N SER A 16 -24.48 -6.01 -6.22
CA SER A 16 -24.99 -7.27 -6.75
C SER A 16 -25.61 -7.06 -8.14
N GLY A 17 -25.71 -8.13 -8.90
CA GLY A 17 -26.34 -8.11 -10.21
C GLY A 17 -26.79 -9.48 -10.67
N VAL A 18 -27.53 -9.45 -11.78
CA VAL A 18 -27.99 -10.63 -12.51
C VAL A 18 -27.49 -10.54 -13.94
N GLU A 19 -27.88 -11.48 -14.79
CA GLU A 19 -27.56 -11.54 -16.21
C GLU A 19 -27.64 -10.18 -16.90
N GLY A 20 -26.60 -9.85 -17.67
CA GLY A 20 -26.49 -8.60 -18.42
C GLY A 20 -25.14 -7.90 -18.21
N THR A 21 -25.02 -6.70 -18.78
CA THR A 21 -23.84 -5.85 -18.61
C THR A 21 -24.04 -4.93 -17.41
N TYR A 22 -23.09 -4.94 -16.49
CA TYR A 22 -23.06 -4.07 -15.34
C TYR A 22 -21.74 -3.28 -15.31
N SER A 23 -21.82 -2.00 -14.96
CA SER A 23 -20.65 -1.15 -14.71
C SER A 23 -21.00 -0.15 -13.61
N ALA A 24 -20.20 -0.06 -12.58
CA ALA A 24 -20.34 0.93 -11.52
C ALA A 24 -18.99 1.27 -10.91
N THR A 25 -18.85 2.48 -10.38
CA THR A 25 -17.75 2.87 -9.51
C THR A 25 -18.23 2.78 -8.07
N LEU A 26 -17.47 2.07 -7.23
CA LEU A 26 -17.75 1.89 -5.82
C LEU A 26 -16.60 2.51 -5.03
N ASN A 27 -16.93 3.26 -3.98
CA ASN A 27 -15.93 3.68 -3.00
C ASN A 27 -15.78 2.53 -2.00
N VAL A 28 -14.62 1.91 -1.99
CA VAL A 28 -14.29 0.79 -1.11
C VAL A 28 -13.06 1.13 -0.28
N ASP A 29 -13.05 0.66 0.97
CA ASP A 29 -11.89 0.79 1.84
C ASP A 29 -10.78 -0.19 1.42
N ALA A 30 -9.56 0.01 1.95
CA ALA A 30 -8.45 -0.94 1.80
C ALA A 30 -8.71 -2.17 2.67
N ASP A 31 -9.56 -3.06 2.20
CA ASP A 31 -9.94 -4.32 2.85
C ASP A 31 -10.07 -5.42 1.79
N CYS A 32 -10.30 -6.64 2.21
CA CYS A 32 -10.54 -7.75 1.29
C CYS A 32 -12.03 -7.90 0.99
N TYR A 33 -12.31 -8.29 -0.25
CA TYR A 33 -13.66 -8.45 -0.77
C TYR A 33 -13.81 -9.81 -1.44
N ASP A 34 -15.02 -10.35 -1.42
CA ASP A 34 -15.37 -11.59 -2.08
C ASP A 34 -16.34 -11.32 -3.23
N MET A 35 -15.92 -11.68 -4.45
CA MET A 35 -16.78 -11.73 -5.61
C MET A 35 -17.44 -13.11 -5.67
N ASN A 36 -18.71 -13.19 -5.28
CA ASN A 36 -19.50 -14.39 -5.26
C ASN A 36 -20.28 -14.51 -6.56
N MET A 37 -20.05 -15.56 -7.31
CA MET A 37 -20.66 -15.83 -8.60
C MET A 37 -21.53 -17.06 -8.55
N GLN A 38 -22.70 -17.04 -9.18
CA GLN A 38 -23.64 -18.14 -9.24
C GLN A 38 -24.16 -18.36 -10.65
N ASP A 39 -24.36 -19.63 -10.99
CA ASP A 39 -25.04 -20.06 -12.20
C ASP A 39 -26.02 -21.19 -11.89
N VAL A 40 -27.29 -21.01 -12.25
CA VAL A 40 -28.37 -21.96 -11.92
C VAL A 40 -28.25 -23.28 -12.69
N TYR A 41 -27.68 -23.25 -13.88
CA TYR A 41 -27.53 -24.45 -14.73
C TYR A 41 -26.24 -25.22 -14.45
N GLY A 42 -25.24 -24.56 -13.89
CA GLY A 42 -23.96 -25.17 -13.52
C GLY A 42 -23.00 -25.42 -14.69
N ASP A 43 -23.28 -24.84 -15.84
CA ASP A 43 -22.41 -24.86 -17.01
C ASP A 43 -21.49 -23.62 -17.11
N GLY A 44 -21.61 -22.75 -16.13
CA GLY A 44 -20.79 -21.54 -15.98
C GLY A 44 -21.40 -20.32 -16.64
N TRP A 45 -20.65 -19.23 -16.67
CA TRP A 45 -21.14 -17.94 -17.19
C TRP A 45 -21.04 -17.82 -18.71
N ASP A 46 -20.98 -18.90 -19.49
CA ASP A 46 -21.09 -18.94 -20.96
C ASP A 46 -20.44 -17.72 -21.67
N PHE A 47 -19.12 -17.55 -21.50
CA PHE A 47 -18.33 -16.39 -21.98
C PHE A 47 -18.52 -15.10 -21.16
N GLY A 48 -19.37 -15.07 -20.13
CA GLY A 48 -19.47 -13.96 -19.19
C GLY A 48 -18.21 -13.87 -18.33
N SER A 49 -17.80 -12.66 -18.00
CA SER A 49 -16.65 -12.40 -17.12
C SER A 49 -16.87 -11.12 -16.33
N TYR A 50 -16.13 -10.97 -15.26
CA TYR A 50 -16.02 -9.72 -14.54
C TYR A 50 -14.59 -9.19 -14.56
N THR A 51 -14.43 -7.89 -14.35
CA THR A 51 -13.16 -7.24 -14.09
C THR A 51 -13.39 -6.13 -13.08
N ILE A 52 -12.52 -6.08 -12.07
CA ILE A 52 -12.51 -5.04 -11.04
C ILE A 52 -11.20 -4.29 -11.17
N THR A 53 -11.29 -2.99 -11.39
CA THR A 53 -10.14 -2.12 -11.63
C THR A 53 -10.20 -0.91 -10.71
N ASP A 54 -9.03 -0.37 -10.38
CA ASP A 54 -8.91 0.98 -9.87
C ASP A 54 -9.31 1.98 -10.96
N ASP A 55 -10.14 2.97 -10.64
CA ASP A 55 -10.60 3.97 -11.61
C ASP A 55 -9.61 5.14 -11.78
N VAL A 56 -8.59 5.23 -10.91
CA VAL A 56 -7.56 6.27 -10.95
C VAL A 56 -6.40 5.87 -11.84
N ASP A 57 -5.83 4.66 -11.63
CA ASP A 57 -4.62 4.22 -12.33
C ASP A 57 -4.85 3.02 -13.27
N GLY A 58 -6.04 2.41 -13.23
CA GLY A 58 -6.41 1.26 -14.07
C GLY A 58 -5.83 -0.07 -13.59
N THR A 59 -5.28 -0.13 -12.37
CA THR A 59 -4.82 -1.39 -11.78
C THR A 59 -5.94 -2.41 -11.74
N VAL A 60 -5.71 -3.61 -12.27
CA VAL A 60 -6.68 -4.71 -12.22
C VAL A 60 -6.52 -5.45 -10.90
N TYR A 61 -7.50 -5.38 -10.03
CA TYR A 61 -7.52 -6.10 -8.76
C TYR A 61 -7.99 -7.54 -8.90
N ALA A 62 -9.01 -7.76 -9.72
CA ALA A 62 -9.52 -9.09 -10.00
C ALA A 62 -10.17 -9.16 -11.38
N THR A 63 -10.11 -10.33 -11.97
CA THR A 63 -10.85 -10.70 -13.17
C THR A 63 -11.13 -12.19 -13.14
N GLY A 64 -12.30 -12.59 -13.59
CA GLY A 64 -12.67 -14.00 -13.58
C GLY A 64 -14.00 -14.29 -14.26
N THR A 65 -14.41 -15.53 -14.14
CA THR A 65 -15.70 -16.07 -14.62
C THR A 65 -16.11 -17.21 -13.68
N CYS A 66 -17.40 -17.49 -13.61
CA CYS A 66 -17.90 -18.67 -12.93
C CYS A 66 -17.74 -19.90 -13.83
N ALA A 67 -17.10 -20.96 -13.34
CA ALA A 67 -16.85 -22.19 -14.11
C ALA A 67 -17.84 -23.32 -13.79
N GLY A 68 -18.85 -23.11 -12.96
CA GLY A 68 -19.85 -24.10 -12.54
C GLY A 68 -21.01 -23.45 -11.81
N PHE A 69 -21.66 -24.15 -10.91
CA PHE A 69 -22.82 -23.64 -10.18
C PHE A 69 -22.55 -22.42 -9.31
N ALA A 70 -21.35 -22.35 -8.71
CA ALA A 70 -20.92 -21.23 -7.87
C ALA A 70 -19.40 -21.17 -7.79
N GLN A 71 -18.89 -19.95 -7.66
CA GLN A 71 -17.46 -19.66 -7.42
C GLN A 71 -17.34 -18.38 -6.61
N THR A 72 -16.34 -18.32 -5.74
CA THR A 72 -15.99 -17.12 -5.01
C THR A 72 -14.51 -16.78 -5.30
N ASP A 73 -14.26 -15.58 -5.74
CA ASP A 73 -12.91 -15.03 -5.94
C ASP A 73 -12.67 -13.96 -4.88
N ASN A 74 -11.62 -14.13 -4.07
CA ASN A 74 -11.20 -13.15 -3.08
C ASN A 74 -10.18 -12.20 -3.70
N PHE A 75 -10.32 -10.91 -3.44
CA PHE A 75 -9.33 -9.90 -3.81
C PHE A 75 -9.24 -8.82 -2.73
N CYS A 76 -8.06 -8.26 -2.59
CA CYS A 76 -7.81 -7.18 -1.65
C CYS A 76 -7.27 -5.99 -2.46
N PRO A 77 -8.09 -4.98 -2.74
CA PRO A 77 -7.56 -3.75 -3.28
C PRO A 77 -6.49 -3.24 -2.33
N THR A 78 -5.25 -3.27 -2.79
CA THR A 78 -4.28 -2.37 -2.20
C THR A 78 -4.64 -1.02 -2.80
N THR A 79 -5.43 -0.22 -2.10
CA THR A 79 -5.55 1.16 -2.50
C THR A 79 -4.12 1.68 -2.61
N PRO A 80 -3.71 2.28 -3.73
CA PRO A 80 -2.72 3.31 -3.60
C PRO A 80 -3.37 4.28 -2.62
N VAL A 81 -2.82 4.37 -1.43
CA VAL A 81 -3.30 5.32 -0.44
C VAL A 81 -3.23 6.65 -1.19
N SER A 82 -4.40 7.22 -1.56
CA SER A 82 -4.44 8.61 -1.99
C SER A 82 -4.06 9.37 -0.74
N CYS A 83 -2.75 9.41 -0.51
CA CYS A 83 -2.17 9.98 0.68
C CYS A 83 -2.34 11.47 0.54
N THR A 84 -3.33 12.03 1.24
CA THR A 84 -3.49 13.48 1.37
C THR A 84 -2.43 14.08 2.28
N ASP A 85 -1.77 13.23 3.07
CA ASP A 85 -0.64 13.54 3.93
C ASP A 85 0.68 13.12 3.24
N ASN A 86 1.68 12.63 3.96
CA ASN A 86 2.93 12.21 3.34
C ASN A 86 2.95 10.68 3.14
N ALA A 87 3.12 10.25 1.90
CA ALA A 87 3.29 8.83 1.58
C ALA A 87 4.67 8.34 2.03
N VAL A 88 4.71 7.43 3.00
CA VAL A 88 5.94 6.83 3.52
C VAL A 88 5.95 5.35 3.17
N VAL A 89 6.92 4.93 2.34
CA VAL A 89 7.01 3.55 1.83
C VAL A 89 8.41 3.01 2.02
N TYR A 90 8.54 1.90 2.73
CA TYR A 90 9.79 1.16 2.81
C TYR A 90 9.84 0.05 1.75
N THR A 91 10.89 0.04 0.94
CA THR A 91 11.19 -1.04 0.00
C THR A 91 12.34 -1.87 0.54
N ALA A 92 12.11 -3.16 0.73
CA ALA A 92 13.07 -4.07 1.32
C ALA A 92 14.27 -4.36 0.39
N GLY A 93 15.47 -4.35 0.98
CA GLY A 93 16.70 -4.89 0.38
C GLY A 93 16.97 -6.33 0.82
N SER A 94 18.25 -6.75 0.75
CA SER A 94 18.64 -8.14 1.05
C SER A 94 18.57 -8.51 2.54
N TYR A 95 18.76 -7.58 3.45
CA TYR A 95 18.77 -7.81 4.91
C TYR A 95 17.86 -6.82 5.64
N PRO A 96 16.55 -6.84 5.40
CA PRO A 96 15.63 -5.81 5.89
C PRO A 96 15.59 -5.71 7.43
N GLY A 97 15.85 -6.78 8.15
CA GLY A 97 15.88 -6.79 9.62
C GLY A 97 17.02 -5.97 10.25
N GLU A 98 17.99 -5.48 9.48
CA GLU A 98 19.08 -4.63 9.93
C GLU A 98 18.75 -3.14 9.80
N ASN A 99 17.70 -2.82 8.99
CA ASN A 99 17.31 -1.47 8.62
C ASN A 99 16.30 -0.88 9.58
N SER A 100 16.52 0.36 9.98
CA SER A 100 15.53 1.12 10.77
C SER A 100 15.61 2.60 10.45
N TRP A 101 14.54 3.32 10.78
CA TRP A 101 14.49 4.77 10.57
C TRP A 101 13.70 5.49 11.65
N THR A 102 14.02 6.76 11.84
CA THR A 102 13.25 7.68 12.68
C THR A 102 13.07 9.02 11.97
N ILE A 103 11.89 9.60 12.10
CA ILE A 103 11.59 10.97 11.71
C ILE A 103 11.42 11.80 12.98
N THR A 104 12.17 12.89 13.08
CA THR A 104 12.13 13.77 14.25
C THR A 104 11.80 15.21 13.82
N ASP A 105 11.16 15.96 14.72
CA ASP A 105 10.98 17.40 14.54
C ASP A 105 12.29 18.17 14.81
N CYS A 106 12.22 19.51 14.73
CA CYS A 106 13.37 20.39 14.95
C CYS A 106 13.88 20.38 16.39
N ASP A 107 13.11 19.92 17.35
CA ASP A 107 13.47 19.81 18.76
C ASP A 107 14.02 18.40 19.09
N GLY A 108 14.07 17.51 18.09
CA GLY A 108 14.52 16.13 18.24
C GLY A 108 13.46 15.18 18.79
N THR A 109 12.19 15.59 18.86
CA THR A 109 11.10 14.72 19.25
C THR A 109 10.81 13.73 18.11
N VAL A 110 10.74 12.43 18.43
CA VAL A 110 10.39 11.41 17.45
C VAL A 110 8.92 11.56 17.07
N LEU A 111 8.67 11.84 15.79
CA LEU A 111 7.34 11.91 15.21
C LEU A 111 6.88 10.54 14.72
N PHE A 112 7.80 9.80 14.10
CA PHE A 112 7.56 8.52 13.50
C PHE A 112 8.82 7.64 13.51
N SER A 113 8.65 6.33 13.58
CA SER A 113 9.75 5.36 13.48
C SER A 113 9.26 4.05 12.90
N GLY A 114 10.16 3.34 12.23
CA GLY A 114 9.89 2.03 11.67
C GLY A 114 11.16 1.20 11.50
N ASP A 115 10.98 -0.04 11.14
CA ASP A 115 12.05 -0.98 10.85
C ASP A 115 11.73 -1.83 9.62
N GLY A 116 12.77 -2.31 8.95
CA GLY A 116 12.62 -3.10 7.74
C GLY A 116 12.14 -4.53 7.94
N ALA A 117 12.18 -5.05 9.17
CA ALA A 117 11.70 -6.41 9.47
C ALA A 117 10.17 -6.46 9.41
N THR A 118 9.50 -5.39 9.84
CA THR A 118 8.04 -5.26 9.76
C THR A 118 7.61 -4.64 8.43
N GLY A 119 8.50 -3.90 7.77
CA GLY A 119 8.17 -3.11 6.60
C GLY A 119 7.30 -1.90 6.92
N TYR A 120 7.01 -1.09 5.92
CA TYR A 120 6.06 0.03 6.05
C TYR A 120 5.56 0.50 4.69
N ASP A 121 4.27 0.71 4.62
CA ASP A 121 3.58 1.36 3.49
C ASP A 121 2.37 2.10 4.09
N GLY A 122 2.48 3.41 4.23
CA GLY A 122 1.47 4.18 4.95
C GLY A 122 1.46 5.66 4.61
N CYS A 123 0.55 6.35 5.25
CA CYS A 123 0.29 7.77 5.07
C CYS A 123 0.37 8.47 6.42
N ASP A 124 1.35 9.35 6.58
CA ASP A 124 1.66 10.01 7.85
C ASP A 124 1.61 11.52 7.74
N VAL A 125 1.10 12.17 8.78
CA VAL A 125 1.15 13.63 8.88
C VAL A 125 2.54 14.06 9.32
N LEU A 126 3.36 14.52 8.38
CA LEU A 126 4.68 15.07 8.67
C LEU A 126 4.65 16.61 8.60
N PRO A 127 5.37 17.31 9.48
CA PRO A 127 5.51 18.76 9.37
C PRO A 127 6.35 19.11 8.14
N ALA A 128 6.25 20.35 7.67
CA ALA A 128 7.04 20.83 6.53
C ALA A 128 8.57 20.82 6.77
N VAL A 129 8.98 20.65 8.03
CA VAL A 129 10.40 20.63 8.44
C VAL A 129 10.61 19.49 9.42
N TYR A 130 11.49 18.57 9.08
CA TYR A 130 11.84 17.41 9.90
C TYR A 130 13.21 16.85 9.53
N SER A 131 13.74 15.97 10.37
CA SER A 131 14.96 15.19 10.10
C SER A 131 14.59 13.73 9.95
N LEU A 132 15.07 13.11 8.87
CA LEU A 132 15.01 11.67 8.66
C LEU A 132 16.36 11.05 9.01
N ASN A 133 16.38 10.08 9.93
CA ASN A 133 17.57 9.34 10.29
C ASN A 133 17.41 7.89 9.88
N LEU A 134 18.33 7.38 9.08
CA LEU A 134 18.41 5.99 8.65
C LEU A 134 19.53 5.29 9.45
N VAL A 135 19.31 4.05 9.83
CA VAL A 135 20.28 3.23 10.56
C VAL A 135 20.32 1.83 9.97
N ASP A 136 21.53 1.30 9.81
CA ASP A 136 21.83 -0.09 9.55
C ASP A 136 22.55 -0.66 10.76
N SER A 137 22.01 -1.72 11.38
CA SER A 137 22.54 -2.28 12.62
C SER A 137 23.82 -3.11 12.43
N TYR A 138 24.06 -3.61 11.21
CA TYR A 138 25.27 -4.33 10.85
C TYR A 138 26.36 -3.39 10.32
N GLY A 139 25.97 -2.29 9.67
CA GLY A 139 26.87 -1.23 9.20
C GLY A 139 27.44 -1.49 7.83
N ASP A 140 26.77 -2.26 6.99
CA ASP A 140 27.21 -2.57 5.63
C ASP A 140 26.24 -2.03 4.55
N ASN A 141 25.44 -1.03 4.92
CA ASN A 141 24.40 -0.35 4.15
C ASN A 141 23.06 -1.10 4.05
N TRP A 142 22.03 -0.45 3.45
CA TRP A 142 20.70 -1.05 3.34
C TRP A 142 20.56 -2.09 2.23
N ASN A 143 21.67 -2.50 1.59
CA ASN A 143 21.73 -3.62 0.66
C ASN A 143 20.61 -3.62 -0.42
N GLY A 144 20.34 -2.44 -0.97
CA GLY A 144 19.30 -2.20 -1.96
C GLY A 144 17.94 -1.82 -1.37
N GLY A 145 17.82 -1.75 -0.04
CA GLY A 145 16.64 -1.20 0.61
C GLY A 145 16.54 0.32 0.48
N SER A 146 15.34 0.88 0.58
CA SER A 146 15.10 2.32 0.54
C SER A 146 13.84 2.70 1.30
N LEU A 147 13.80 3.94 1.80
CA LEU A 147 12.61 4.59 2.32
C LEU A 147 12.22 5.73 1.37
N SER A 148 11.01 5.72 0.88
CA SER A 148 10.46 6.79 0.06
C SER A 148 9.51 7.65 0.90
N ILE A 149 9.64 8.97 0.81
CA ILE A 149 8.69 9.93 1.36
C ILE A 149 8.23 10.83 0.22
N ASP A 150 6.95 10.81 -0.11
CA ASP A 150 6.34 11.55 -1.24
C ASP A 150 7.09 11.31 -2.57
N GLY A 151 7.53 10.08 -2.81
CA GLY A 151 8.27 9.69 -4.02
C GLY A 151 9.76 10.08 -4.02
N VAL A 152 10.27 10.74 -2.98
CA VAL A 152 11.71 10.99 -2.80
C VAL A 152 12.32 9.82 -2.04
N SER A 153 13.26 9.11 -2.66
CA SER A 153 13.90 7.93 -2.10
C SER A 153 15.16 8.27 -1.31
N TYR A 154 15.28 7.67 -0.14
CA TYR A 154 16.43 7.75 0.79
C TYR A 154 16.95 6.34 1.05
N THR A 155 18.26 6.18 1.11
CA THR A 155 18.92 4.90 1.38
C THR A 155 20.27 5.12 2.06
N LEU A 156 20.79 4.06 2.66
CA LEU A 156 22.22 3.95 3.00
C LEU A 156 22.90 3.17 1.88
N ASP A 157 23.83 3.78 1.18
CA ASP A 157 24.53 3.18 0.03
C ASP A 157 26.03 2.93 0.28
N GLY A 158 26.56 3.40 1.40
CA GLY A 158 27.97 3.29 1.76
C GLY A 158 28.91 4.13 0.88
N VAL A 159 28.35 5.00 0.02
CA VAL A 159 29.10 5.88 -0.90
C VAL A 159 29.07 7.32 -0.42
N ASN A 160 27.89 7.79 -0.02
CA ASN A 160 27.66 9.15 0.49
C ASN A 160 27.49 9.19 2.02
N ASP A 161 27.53 8.04 2.66
CA ASP A 161 27.41 7.80 4.09
C ASP A 161 28.44 6.75 4.55
N ASP A 162 28.46 6.39 5.85
CA ASP A 162 29.37 5.40 6.40
C ASP A 162 28.84 3.96 6.34
N GLY A 163 27.70 3.74 5.70
CA GLY A 163 26.99 2.47 5.62
C GLY A 163 26.20 2.12 6.89
N SER A 164 26.51 2.75 8.02
CA SER A 164 25.84 2.48 9.31
C SER A 164 24.68 3.42 9.58
N SER A 165 24.79 4.69 9.16
CA SER A 165 23.77 5.70 9.39
C SER A 165 23.87 6.89 8.45
N ALA A 166 22.73 7.53 8.20
CA ALA A 166 22.65 8.82 7.53
C ALA A 166 21.53 9.67 8.12
N SER A 167 21.68 10.98 8.05
CA SER A 167 20.68 11.94 8.47
C SER A 167 20.38 12.91 7.34
N PHE A 168 19.12 13.07 7.01
CA PHE A 168 18.62 13.97 5.96
C PHE A 168 17.73 15.03 6.60
N GLN A 169 18.08 16.31 6.39
CA GLN A 169 17.26 17.44 6.83
C GLN A 169 16.31 17.86 5.73
N ILE A 170 15.02 17.77 5.98
CA ILE A 170 13.97 18.24 5.09
C ILE A 170 13.46 19.59 5.60
N GLY A 171 13.56 20.61 4.77
CA GLY A 171 13.31 21.99 5.17
C GLY A 171 14.43 22.59 6.04
N VAL A 172 14.17 23.73 6.64
CA VAL A 172 15.14 24.45 7.50
C VAL A 172 14.51 24.71 8.85
N CYS A 173 15.09 24.12 9.89
CA CYS A 173 14.66 24.37 11.26
C CYS A 173 14.79 25.84 11.64
N PRO A 174 13.76 26.44 12.24
CA PRO A 174 13.85 27.82 12.70
C PRO A 174 14.95 27.93 13.75
N VAL A 175 15.91 28.82 13.55
CA VAL A 175 16.85 29.18 14.61
C VAL A 175 16.08 29.90 15.69
N LEU A 176 15.99 29.29 16.87
CA LEU A 176 15.48 30.00 18.05
C LEU A 176 16.44 31.16 18.31
N GLY A 177 16.02 32.37 17.89
CA GLY A 177 16.79 33.57 18.17
C GLY A 177 16.92 33.77 19.68
N CYS A 178 18.16 33.98 20.12
CA CYS A 178 18.45 34.43 21.50
C CYS A 178 17.90 35.83 21.75
#